data_5b4b9118e85f61b74b4ff840b6c81b70
#
_entry.id   5b4b9118e85f61b74b4ff840b6c81b70
#
_cell.length_a   1.000
_cell.length_b   1.000
_cell.length_c   1.000
_cell.angle_alpha   90.00
_cell.angle_beta   90.00
_cell.angle_gamma   90.00
#
_symmetry.space_group_name_H-M   'P 1'
#
loop_
_entity.id
_entity.type
_entity.pdbx_description
1 polymer ?
#
loop_
_entity_poly.entity_id
_entity_poly.type
_entity_poly.pdbx_seq_one_letter_code
_entity_poly.pdbx_strand_id
1 'polypeptide(L)'
;GYLCEVERSNIRAAIDEIMQEHYMIERRMMLEGYCVIDGKEQKSRAAFNDIIIHRGTNPSVKTLIIRVNGEYLNTYVGDGIIVATPSGSTAYNMSAGGPIVDPKAKLLLVTPINSHSLNAKSIVLSADDEIEIEISARNHETDDSAEVSFDGDYPSNLGFGDKIVIKKAEQATNILKLSKLSFLEILS
;
A
#
# COMPACT_ATOMS: atom_id res chain seq x y z
N GLY A 1 17.54 -0.65 5.89
CA GLY A 1 16.28 -1.21 5.34
C GLY A 1 16.47 -1.65 3.90
N TYR A 2 15.52 -2.38 3.35
CA TYR A 2 15.62 -3.00 2.01
C TYR A 2 15.81 -2.01 0.84
N LEU A 3 15.54 -0.73 1.04
CA LEU A 3 15.74 0.33 0.04
C LEU A 3 17.02 1.15 0.27
N CYS A 4 17.67 1.01 1.41
CA CYS A 4 18.86 1.79 1.72
C CYS A 4 20.10 1.05 1.21
N GLU A 5 20.67 1.53 0.11
CA GLU A 5 21.86 0.91 -0.53
C GLU A 5 23.16 1.60 -0.13
N VAL A 6 23.09 2.79 0.44
CA VAL A 6 24.27 3.59 0.76
C VAL A 6 24.31 3.88 2.25
N GLU A 7 25.36 3.42 2.90
CA GLU A 7 25.65 3.79 4.28
C GLU A 7 26.22 5.21 4.35
N ARG A 8 26.02 5.87 5.49
CA ARG A 8 26.48 7.25 5.70
C ARG A 8 27.99 7.42 5.47
N SER A 9 28.77 6.40 5.80
CA SER A 9 30.22 6.35 5.57
C SER A 9 30.61 6.34 4.10
N ASN A 10 29.73 5.87 3.21
CA ASN A 10 30.01 5.61 1.80
C ASN A 10 29.42 6.65 0.84
N ILE A 11 28.86 7.76 1.38
CA ILE A 11 28.19 8.79 0.56
C ILE A 11 29.09 9.35 -0.54
N ARG A 12 30.40 9.61 -0.25
CA ARG A 12 31.32 10.14 -1.25
C ARG A 12 31.51 9.16 -2.39
N ALA A 13 31.81 7.90 -2.08
CA ALA A 13 31.96 6.86 -3.10
C ALA A 13 30.69 6.69 -3.94
N ALA A 14 29.52 6.75 -3.32
CA ALA A 14 28.24 6.70 -4.01
C ALA A 14 28.06 7.88 -5.00
N ILE A 15 28.45 9.08 -4.61
CA ILE A 15 28.41 10.25 -5.50
C ILE A 15 29.37 10.06 -6.67
N ASP A 16 30.58 9.55 -6.43
CA ASP A 16 31.57 9.30 -7.47
C ASP A 16 31.06 8.27 -8.48
N GLU A 17 30.43 7.18 -8.02
CA GLU A 17 29.80 6.17 -8.88
C GLU A 17 28.66 6.79 -9.73
N ILE A 18 27.83 7.64 -9.13
CA ILE A 18 26.76 8.33 -9.86
C ILE A 18 27.33 9.26 -10.94
N MET A 19 28.37 10.01 -10.63
CA MET A 19 29.01 10.94 -11.57
C MET A 19 29.71 10.23 -12.73
N GLN A 20 30.10 8.96 -12.51
CA GLN A 20 30.68 8.09 -13.54
C GLN A 20 29.63 7.25 -14.27
N GLU A 21 28.35 7.47 -14.00
CA GLU A 21 27.21 6.72 -14.56
C GLU A 21 27.27 5.21 -14.24
N HIS A 22 27.94 4.81 -13.16
CA HIS A 22 28.04 3.44 -12.70
C HIS A 22 26.86 3.05 -11.82
N TYR A 23 25.65 3.05 -12.37
CA TYR A 23 24.43 2.66 -11.68
C TYR A 23 23.45 1.97 -12.63
N MET A 24 22.47 1.31 -12.05
CA MET A 24 21.31 0.79 -12.76
C MET A 24 20.06 1.57 -12.35
N ILE A 25 19.11 1.73 -13.27
CA ILE A 25 17.80 2.30 -12.96
C ILE A 25 16.81 1.14 -12.85
N GLU A 26 16.22 0.98 -11.66
CA GLU A 26 15.13 0.06 -11.43
C GLU A 26 13.80 0.82 -11.43
N ARG A 27 12.93 0.45 -12.36
CA ARG A 27 11.59 1.02 -12.44
C ARG A 27 10.66 0.27 -11.47
N ARG A 28 10.07 0.99 -10.52
CA ARG A 28 9.14 0.47 -9.51
C ARG A 28 7.74 0.96 -9.79
N MET A 29 6.77 0.04 -9.76
CA MET A 29 5.37 0.41 -9.88
C MET A 29 4.93 1.21 -8.66
N MET A 30 3.92 2.05 -8.85
CA MET A 30 3.25 2.81 -7.81
C MET A 30 1.76 2.48 -7.79
N LEU A 31 1.10 2.78 -6.69
CA LEU A 31 -0.36 2.82 -6.58
C LEU A 31 -0.85 4.22 -6.91
N GLU A 32 -2.07 4.29 -7.41
CA GLU A 32 -2.89 5.48 -7.49
C GLU A 32 -4.23 5.18 -6.84
N GLY A 33 -4.71 6.10 -6.00
CA GLY A 33 -6.01 5.95 -5.37
C GLY A 33 -6.76 7.27 -5.31
N TYR A 34 -8.09 7.21 -5.33
CA TYR A 34 -8.98 8.34 -5.10
C TYR A 34 -10.13 7.93 -4.20
N CYS A 35 -10.51 8.85 -3.31
CA CYS A 35 -11.66 8.68 -2.44
C CYS A 35 -12.93 9.14 -3.16
N VAL A 36 -14.05 8.48 -2.89
CA VAL A 36 -15.39 8.90 -3.29
C VAL A 36 -16.14 9.24 -2.00
N ILE A 37 -16.36 10.52 -1.76
CA ILE A 37 -16.98 11.05 -0.54
C ILE A 37 -18.32 11.68 -0.92
N ASP A 38 -19.42 11.28 -0.27
CA ASP A 38 -20.77 11.71 -0.61
C ASP A 38 -21.08 11.55 -2.12
N GLY A 39 -20.60 10.45 -2.73
CA GLY A 39 -20.77 10.16 -4.15
C GLY A 39 -19.92 11.01 -5.11
N LYS A 40 -18.97 11.82 -4.59
CA LYS A 40 -18.11 12.68 -5.40
C LYS A 40 -16.67 12.19 -5.35
N GLU A 41 -16.09 11.97 -6.52
CA GLU A 41 -14.68 11.63 -6.65
C GLU A 41 -13.79 12.79 -6.20
N GLN A 42 -12.79 12.47 -5.37
CA GLN A 42 -11.76 13.39 -4.92
C GLN A 42 -10.54 13.28 -5.85
N LYS A 43 -9.62 14.23 -5.75
CA LYS A 43 -8.37 14.20 -6.51
C LYS A 43 -7.57 12.95 -6.20
N SER A 44 -7.12 12.24 -7.22
CA SER A 44 -6.25 11.08 -7.06
C SER A 44 -4.88 11.44 -6.48
N ARG A 45 -4.30 10.47 -5.77
CA ARG A 45 -2.95 10.56 -5.18
C ARG A 45 -2.20 9.26 -5.47
N ALA A 46 -0.88 9.39 -5.59
CA ALA A 46 0.00 8.24 -5.79
C ALA A 46 0.66 7.84 -4.47
N ALA A 47 0.99 6.54 -4.36
CA ALA A 47 1.79 5.98 -3.27
C ALA A 47 2.85 5.03 -3.85
N PHE A 48 4.05 5.08 -3.27
CA PHE A 48 5.15 4.21 -3.64
C PHE A 48 5.09 2.86 -2.91
N ASN A 49 4.81 2.89 -1.60
CA ASN A 49 4.72 1.70 -0.78
C ASN A 49 3.29 1.18 -0.67
N ASP A 50 2.40 1.97 -0.09
CA ASP A 50 1.08 1.51 0.29
C ASP A 50 0.04 2.62 0.42
N ILE A 51 -1.22 2.21 0.32
CA ILE A 51 -2.40 2.99 0.70
C ILE A 51 -3.06 2.22 1.82
N ILE A 52 -3.27 2.90 2.95
CA ILE A 52 -3.78 2.29 4.18
C ILE A 52 -5.12 2.90 4.52
N ILE A 53 -6.09 2.05 4.79
CA ILE A 53 -7.38 2.42 5.37
C ILE A 53 -7.39 1.89 6.80
N HIS A 54 -7.52 2.79 7.78
CA HIS A 54 -7.45 2.40 9.18
C HIS A 54 -8.42 3.22 10.04
N ARG A 55 -8.62 2.75 11.27
CA ARG A 55 -9.57 3.37 12.23
C ARG A 55 -9.14 4.74 12.77
N GLY A 56 -7.94 5.21 12.46
CA GLY A 56 -7.40 6.45 13.03
C GLY A 56 -7.31 6.40 14.56
N THR A 57 -7.76 7.46 15.21
CA THR A 57 -7.85 7.55 16.67
C THR A 57 -9.12 6.93 17.25
N ASN A 58 -10.08 6.52 16.42
CA ASN A 58 -11.30 5.87 16.85
C ASN A 58 -11.01 4.47 17.39
N PRO A 59 -11.41 4.10 18.62
CA PRO A 59 -11.19 2.78 19.19
C PRO A 59 -12.02 1.67 18.53
N SER A 60 -13.07 2.01 17.78
CA SER A 60 -13.96 1.04 17.14
C SER A 60 -13.29 0.34 15.97
N VAL A 61 -13.46 -0.98 15.86
CA VAL A 61 -13.05 -1.74 14.68
C VAL A 61 -13.87 -1.32 13.47
N LYS A 62 -13.28 -1.39 12.30
CA LYS A 62 -13.93 -1.02 11.04
C LYS A 62 -14.48 -2.24 10.31
N THR A 63 -15.60 -2.06 9.65
CA THR A 63 -16.15 -3.03 8.70
C THR A 63 -15.89 -2.51 7.30
N LEU A 64 -15.06 -3.21 6.55
CA LEU A 64 -14.56 -2.81 5.24
C LEU A 64 -14.99 -3.84 4.20
N ILE A 65 -15.80 -3.41 3.23
CA ILE A 65 -16.23 -4.24 2.10
C ILE A 65 -15.25 -4.04 0.96
N ILE A 66 -14.67 -5.14 0.47
CA ILE A 66 -13.71 -5.11 -0.63
C ILE A 66 -14.32 -5.70 -1.87
N ARG A 67 -14.15 -5.00 -2.98
CA ARG A 67 -14.43 -5.49 -4.34
C ARG A 67 -13.18 -5.40 -5.19
N VAL A 68 -13.06 -6.31 -6.13
CA VAL A 68 -11.98 -6.35 -7.13
C VAL A 68 -12.64 -6.39 -8.50
N ASN A 69 -12.33 -5.43 -9.35
CA ASN A 69 -12.94 -5.28 -10.68
C ASN A 69 -14.49 -5.28 -10.63
N GLY A 70 -15.04 -4.68 -9.56
CA GLY A 70 -16.48 -4.63 -9.29
C GLY A 70 -17.08 -5.88 -8.64
N GLU A 71 -16.35 -6.99 -8.57
CA GLU A 71 -16.80 -8.24 -7.93
C GLU A 71 -16.49 -8.23 -6.42
N TYR A 72 -17.46 -8.68 -5.61
CA TYR A 72 -17.27 -8.80 -4.17
C TYR A 72 -16.19 -9.82 -3.84
N LEU A 73 -15.18 -9.41 -3.10
CA LEU A 73 -14.12 -10.28 -2.62
C LEU A 73 -14.36 -10.75 -1.19
N ASN A 74 -14.51 -9.81 -0.25
CA ASN A 74 -14.65 -10.12 1.17
C ASN A 74 -15.13 -8.90 1.99
N THR A 75 -15.55 -9.17 3.22
CA THR A 75 -15.80 -8.14 4.24
C THR A 75 -14.87 -8.39 5.41
N TYR A 76 -13.99 -7.43 5.67
CA TYR A 76 -13.07 -7.48 6.81
C TYR A 76 -13.60 -6.65 7.98
N VAL A 77 -13.45 -7.21 9.18
CA VAL A 77 -13.71 -6.51 10.43
C VAL A 77 -12.39 -6.46 11.21
N GLY A 78 -11.87 -5.27 11.47
CA GLY A 78 -10.58 -5.12 12.13
C GLY A 78 -10.14 -3.66 12.23
N ASP A 79 -8.84 -3.44 12.47
CA ASP A 79 -8.29 -2.09 12.60
C ASP A 79 -8.10 -1.40 11.24
N GLY A 80 -8.03 -2.16 10.15
CA GLY A 80 -7.87 -1.60 8.81
C GLY A 80 -7.41 -2.58 7.75
N ILE A 81 -7.02 -2.05 6.60
CA ILE A 81 -6.48 -2.78 5.46
C ILE A 81 -5.34 -1.99 4.84
N ILE A 82 -4.32 -2.69 4.39
CA ILE A 82 -3.20 -2.18 3.61
C ILE A 82 -3.36 -2.69 2.17
N VAL A 83 -3.29 -1.79 1.20
CA VAL A 83 -3.05 -2.15 -0.21
C VAL A 83 -1.62 -1.72 -0.53
N ALA A 84 -0.74 -2.69 -0.80
CA ALA A 84 0.68 -2.43 -0.99
C ALA A 84 1.19 -2.81 -2.38
N THR A 85 2.20 -2.07 -2.83
CA THR A 85 3.04 -2.44 -3.98
C THR A 85 4.02 -3.55 -3.60
N PRO A 86 4.68 -4.20 -4.56
CA PRO A 86 5.81 -5.09 -4.27
C PRO A 86 6.93 -4.41 -3.46
N SER A 87 7.23 -3.13 -3.74
CA SER A 87 8.19 -2.35 -2.95
C SER A 87 7.71 -2.14 -1.52
N GLY A 88 6.42 -1.86 -1.32
CA GLY A 88 5.79 -1.70 -0.02
C GLY A 88 5.62 -3.01 0.76
N SER A 89 5.85 -4.17 0.13
CA SER A 89 5.77 -5.46 0.82
C SER A 89 6.69 -5.54 2.05
N THR A 90 7.81 -4.83 2.03
CA THR A 90 8.79 -4.73 3.13
C THR A 90 8.59 -3.53 4.04
N ALA A 91 7.52 -2.73 3.82
CA ALA A 91 7.11 -1.61 4.65
C ALA A 91 6.07 -2.05 5.71
N TYR A 92 4.98 -1.31 5.88
CA TYR A 92 3.97 -1.64 6.88
C TYR A 92 3.27 -2.97 6.61
N ASN A 93 3.13 -3.36 5.34
CA ASN A 93 2.62 -4.68 4.96
C ASN A 93 3.33 -5.83 5.71
N MET A 94 4.65 -5.77 5.80
CA MET A 94 5.44 -6.79 6.53
C MET A 94 5.11 -6.82 8.02
N SER A 95 4.97 -5.67 8.65
CA SER A 95 4.61 -5.56 10.07
C SER A 95 3.19 -6.06 10.35
N ALA A 96 2.29 -5.96 9.38
CA ALA A 96 0.92 -6.48 9.44
C ALA A 96 0.85 -8.00 9.14
N GLY A 97 1.98 -8.66 8.89
CA GLY A 97 2.04 -10.10 8.60
C GLY A 97 1.78 -10.45 7.12
N GLY A 98 1.85 -9.46 6.23
CA GLY A 98 1.77 -9.69 4.79
C GLY A 98 3.05 -10.32 4.23
N PRO A 99 2.98 -10.94 3.04
CA PRO A 99 4.13 -11.59 2.42
C PRO A 99 5.16 -10.56 1.93
N ILE A 100 6.42 -10.96 1.94
CA ILE A 100 7.50 -10.26 1.26
C ILE A 100 7.53 -10.77 -0.18
N VAL A 101 7.58 -9.86 -1.15
CA VAL A 101 7.62 -10.19 -2.56
C VAL A 101 8.75 -9.45 -3.27
N ASP A 102 9.23 -10.02 -4.38
CA ASP A 102 10.23 -9.38 -5.22
C ASP A 102 9.71 -8.00 -5.70
N PRO A 103 10.45 -6.92 -5.48
CA PRO A 103 10.04 -5.58 -5.88
C PRO A 103 9.79 -5.41 -7.40
N LYS A 104 10.26 -6.35 -8.22
CA LYS A 104 10.03 -6.37 -9.67
C LYS A 104 8.73 -7.07 -10.07
N ALA A 105 8.06 -7.72 -9.12
CA ALA A 105 6.80 -8.40 -9.38
C ALA A 105 5.72 -7.40 -9.85
N LYS A 106 4.75 -7.92 -10.60
CA LYS A 106 3.60 -7.14 -11.10
C LYS A 106 2.33 -7.62 -10.39
N LEU A 107 2.15 -7.17 -9.16
CA LEU A 107 1.05 -7.58 -8.30
C LEU A 107 0.67 -6.49 -7.31
N LEU A 108 -0.48 -6.65 -6.68
CA LEU A 108 -0.97 -5.87 -5.56
C LEU A 108 -1.14 -6.80 -4.36
N LEU A 109 -0.84 -6.29 -3.17
CA LEU A 109 -1.05 -7.00 -1.91
C LEU A 109 -2.21 -6.34 -1.16
N VAL A 110 -3.16 -7.12 -0.68
CA VAL A 110 -4.23 -6.67 0.22
C VAL A 110 -4.05 -7.38 1.54
N THR A 111 -3.64 -6.65 2.58
CA THR A 111 -3.31 -7.22 3.89
C THR A 111 -4.18 -6.59 4.97
N PRO A 112 -5.01 -7.38 5.68
CA PRO A 112 -5.81 -6.89 6.80
C PRO A 112 -4.94 -6.57 8.02
N ILE A 113 -5.32 -5.53 8.77
CA ILE A 113 -4.69 -5.12 10.03
C ILE A 113 -5.56 -5.59 11.19
N ASN A 114 -4.99 -6.42 12.07
CA ASN A 114 -5.66 -6.92 13.30
C ASN A 114 -7.11 -7.37 13.04
N SER A 115 -7.29 -8.19 12.00
CA SER A 115 -8.63 -8.71 11.67
C SER A 115 -9.17 -9.61 12.76
N HIS A 116 -10.45 -9.44 13.08
CA HIS A 116 -11.18 -10.30 14.00
C HIS A 116 -11.63 -11.63 13.36
N SER A 117 -11.42 -11.82 12.07
CA SER A 117 -11.70 -13.08 11.38
C SER A 117 -10.49 -13.99 11.48
N LEU A 118 -10.69 -15.22 11.99
CA LEU A 118 -9.63 -16.23 12.15
C LEU A 118 -8.98 -16.64 10.80
N ASN A 119 -9.66 -16.43 9.69
CA ASN A 119 -9.20 -16.78 8.35
C ASN A 119 -8.79 -15.57 7.49
N ALA A 120 -8.68 -14.39 8.08
CA ALA A 120 -8.23 -13.22 7.34
C ALA A 120 -6.75 -13.36 6.97
N LYS A 121 -6.49 -13.54 5.69
CA LYS A 121 -5.14 -13.66 5.13
C LYS A 121 -4.89 -12.54 4.13
N SER A 122 -3.63 -12.24 3.92
CA SER A 122 -3.21 -11.39 2.81
C SER A 122 -3.57 -12.06 1.49
N ILE A 123 -4.06 -11.26 0.56
CA ILE A 123 -4.43 -11.69 -0.79
C ILE A 123 -3.47 -11.03 -1.77
N VAL A 124 -3.01 -11.81 -2.74
CA VAL A 124 -2.18 -11.35 -3.85
C VAL A 124 -3.06 -11.24 -5.09
N LEU A 125 -3.10 -10.07 -5.70
CA LEU A 125 -3.88 -9.75 -6.88
C LEU A 125 -2.98 -9.36 -8.05
N SER A 126 -3.51 -9.33 -9.26
CA SER A 126 -2.79 -8.80 -10.43
C SER A 126 -2.53 -7.31 -10.25
N ALA A 127 -1.41 -6.81 -10.79
CA ALA A 127 -1.14 -5.37 -10.83
C ALA A 127 -2.18 -4.60 -11.66
N ASP A 128 -2.91 -5.27 -12.56
CA ASP A 128 -3.88 -4.65 -13.44
C ASP A 128 -5.31 -4.67 -12.85
N ASP A 129 -5.48 -5.23 -11.64
CA ASP A 129 -6.77 -5.22 -10.93
C ASP A 129 -7.04 -3.85 -10.30
N GLU A 130 -8.33 -3.49 -10.24
CA GLU A 130 -8.84 -2.34 -9.52
C GLU A 130 -9.49 -2.79 -8.21
N ILE A 131 -9.10 -2.19 -7.11
CA ILE A 131 -9.56 -2.52 -5.75
C ILE A 131 -10.45 -1.39 -5.25
N GLU A 132 -11.69 -1.70 -4.89
CA GLU A 132 -12.60 -0.79 -4.22
C GLU A 132 -12.77 -1.23 -2.77
N ILE A 133 -12.63 -0.29 -1.82
CA ILE A 133 -12.84 -0.53 -0.40
C ILE A 133 -13.86 0.48 0.10
N GLU A 134 -15.00 -0.03 0.56
CA GLU A 134 -16.14 0.75 1.06
C GLU A 134 -16.20 0.65 2.58
N ILE A 135 -16.47 1.77 3.24
CA ILE A 135 -16.70 1.82 4.68
C ILE A 135 -18.13 1.42 4.96
N SER A 136 -18.31 0.31 5.66
CA SER A 136 -19.63 -0.22 6.04
C SER A 136 -19.90 -0.02 7.52
N ALA A 137 -21.16 0.24 7.88
CA ALA A 137 -21.56 0.35 9.28
C ALA A 137 -21.67 -1.04 9.93
N ARG A 138 -21.19 -1.12 11.16
CA ARG A 138 -21.54 -2.19 12.09
C ARG A 138 -22.69 -1.70 12.96
N ASN A 139 -23.89 -2.25 12.81
CA ASN A 139 -25.05 -1.95 13.66
C ASN A 139 -25.64 -0.53 13.56
N HIS A 140 -25.72 0.08 12.38
CA HIS A 140 -26.34 1.39 12.17
C HIS A 140 -25.76 2.58 13.00
N GLU A 141 -24.56 2.43 13.55
CA GLU A 141 -23.84 3.55 14.17
C GLU A 141 -23.30 4.45 13.08
N THR A 142 -23.78 5.69 13.01
CA THR A 142 -23.45 6.68 11.97
C THR A 142 -22.06 7.30 12.14
N ASP A 143 -21.30 6.91 13.16
CA ASP A 143 -19.99 7.50 13.49
C ASP A 143 -18.81 6.60 13.10
N ASP A 144 -18.99 5.78 12.07
CA ASP A 144 -17.95 4.88 11.58
C ASP A 144 -17.10 5.58 10.50
N SER A 145 -16.15 6.42 10.93
CA SER A 145 -15.17 7.04 10.06
C SER A 145 -13.87 6.23 10.02
N ALA A 146 -13.24 6.16 8.85
CA ALA A 146 -11.91 5.60 8.66
C ALA A 146 -10.98 6.66 8.07
N GLU A 147 -9.69 6.55 8.36
CA GLU A 147 -8.67 7.40 7.78
C GLU A 147 -7.98 6.67 6.64
N VAL A 148 -7.72 7.38 5.54
CA VAL A 148 -6.95 6.88 4.40
C VAL A 148 -5.65 7.63 4.32
N SER A 149 -4.51 6.92 4.29
CA SER A 149 -3.18 7.52 4.11
C SER A 149 -2.46 6.91 2.90
N PHE A 150 -1.61 7.71 2.28
CA PHE A 150 -0.77 7.36 1.14
C PHE A 150 0.69 7.50 1.57
N ASP A 151 1.43 6.38 1.67
CA ASP A 151 2.81 6.33 2.20
C ASP A 151 2.96 6.98 3.60
N GLY A 152 1.92 6.93 4.41
CA GLY A 152 1.87 7.56 5.73
C GLY A 152 1.60 9.07 5.74
N ASP A 153 1.35 9.68 4.57
CA ASP A 153 1.04 11.10 4.44
C ASP A 153 -0.48 11.36 4.55
N TYR A 154 -0.80 12.55 5.00
CA TYR A 154 -2.09 13.27 5.16
C TYR A 154 -3.34 12.40 5.02
N PRO A 155 -3.94 12.01 6.14
CA PRO A 155 -5.13 11.21 6.12
C PRO A 155 -6.32 11.99 5.51
N SER A 156 -7.06 11.31 4.63
CA SER A 156 -8.41 11.70 4.24
C SER A 156 -9.38 10.90 5.10
N ASN A 157 -10.44 11.54 5.59
CA ASN A 157 -11.48 10.85 6.35
C ASN A 157 -12.56 10.34 5.41
N LEU A 158 -12.92 9.07 5.56
CA LEU A 158 -14.06 8.44 4.90
C LEU A 158 -15.13 8.13 5.94
N GLY A 159 -16.38 8.52 5.67
CA GLY A 159 -17.54 8.16 6.48
C GLY A 159 -18.20 6.88 6.00
N PHE A 160 -19.32 6.53 6.64
CA PHE A 160 -20.16 5.41 6.21
C PHE A 160 -20.64 5.60 4.76
N GLY A 161 -20.48 4.56 3.95
CA GLY A 161 -20.86 4.56 2.53
C GLY A 161 -19.84 5.23 1.59
N ASP A 162 -18.85 5.92 2.14
CA ASP A 162 -17.73 6.42 1.36
C ASP A 162 -16.79 5.26 0.99
N LYS A 163 -16.02 5.45 -0.06
CA LYS A 163 -15.09 4.44 -0.54
C LYS A 163 -13.80 5.02 -1.09
N ILE A 164 -12.80 4.18 -1.20
CA ILE A 164 -11.59 4.45 -1.95
C ILE A 164 -11.45 3.44 -3.10
N VAL A 165 -11.03 3.93 -4.25
CA VAL A 165 -10.67 3.11 -5.41
C VAL A 165 -9.17 3.18 -5.59
N ILE A 166 -8.52 2.02 -5.72
CA ILE A 166 -7.05 1.87 -5.78
C ILE A 166 -6.69 1.01 -6.97
N LYS A 167 -5.72 1.45 -7.74
CA LYS A 167 -5.17 0.74 -8.88
C LYS A 167 -3.68 1.04 -9.06
N LYS A 168 -3.04 0.33 -9.96
CA LYS A 168 -1.68 0.67 -10.40
C LYS A 168 -1.66 2.04 -11.04
N ALA A 169 -0.74 2.91 -10.63
CA ALA A 169 -0.53 4.21 -11.26
C ALA A 169 0.08 4.05 -12.67
N GLU A 170 -0.24 4.97 -13.58
CA GLU A 170 0.40 5.05 -14.90
C GLU A 170 1.88 5.43 -14.75
N GLN A 171 2.18 6.30 -13.81
CA GLN A 171 3.54 6.68 -13.47
C GLN A 171 4.25 5.61 -12.63
N ALA A 172 5.57 5.57 -12.74
CA ALA A 172 6.42 4.71 -11.95
C ALA A 172 7.56 5.53 -11.35
N THR A 173 8.11 5.06 -10.24
CA THR A 173 9.31 5.65 -9.65
C THR A 173 10.55 4.94 -10.17
N ASN A 174 11.53 5.71 -10.59
CA ASN A 174 12.84 5.18 -10.96
C ASN A 174 13.78 5.25 -9.75
N ILE A 175 14.23 4.10 -9.30
CA ILE A 175 15.22 3.97 -8.22
C ILE A 175 16.59 3.78 -8.85
N LEU A 176 17.54 4.62 -8.46
CA LEU A 176 18.93 4.51 -8.84
C LEU A 176 19.59 3.47 -7.94
N LYS A 177 20.09 2.38 -8.52
CA LYS A 177 20.70 1.25 -7.83
C LYS A 177 22.20 1.25 -8.06
N LEU A 178 22.98 1.39 -6.98
CA LEU A 178 24.45 1.34 -6.97
C LEU A 178 24.95 -0.05 -6.59
N SER A 179 24.24 -0.75 -5.71
CA SER A 179 24.60 -2.08 -5.27
C SER A 179 24.34 -3.13 -6.35
N LYS A 180 25.27 -4.08 -6.50
CA LYS A 180 25.10 -5.28 -7.33
C LYS A 180 24.33 -6.39 -6.62
N LEU A 181 24.04 -6.23 -5.32
CA LEU A 181 23.32 -7.23 -4.54
C LEU A 181 21.91 -7.41 -5.10
N SER A 182 21.51 -8.64 -5.27
CA SER A 182 20.14 -9.00 -5.63
C SER A 182 19.19 -8.81 -4.43
N PHE A 183 17.89 -8.75 -4.69
CA PHE A 183 16.89 -8.73 -3.63
C PHE A 183 16.98 -9.96 -2.71
N LEU A 184 17.32 -11.14 -3.25
CA LEU A 184 17.46 -12.37 -2.48
C LEU A 184 18.68 -12.34 -1.56
N GLU A 185 19.77 -11.72 -1.98
CA GLU A 185 20.97 -11.54 -1.14
C GLU A 185 20.73 -10.54 0.01
N ILE A 186 19.80 -9.61 -0.17
CA ILE A 186 19.41 -8.67 0.91
C ILE A 186 18.49 -9.35 1.92
N LEU A 187 17.73 -10.38 1.51
CA LEU A 187 16.82 -11.14 2.38
C LEU A 187 17.51 -12.20 3.23
N SER A 188 18.67 -12.70 2.79
CA SER A 188 19.45 -13.73 3.49
C SER A 188 20.28 -13.16 4.64
#